data_3bc90bcd32fba971671a2a1e0e94240a
#
_entry.id   3bc90bcd32fba971671a2a1e0e94240a
#
_cell.length_a   1.000
_cell.length_b   1.000
_cell.length_c   1.000
_cell.angle_alpha   90.00
_cell.angle_beta   90.00
_cell.angle_gamma   90.00
#
_symmetry.space_group_name_H-M   'P 1'
#
loop_
_entity.id
_entity.type
_entity.pdbx_description
1 polymer ?
#
loop_
_entity_poly.entity_id
_entity_poly.type
_entity_poly.pdbx_seq_one_letter_code
_entity_poly.pdbx_strand_id
1 'polypeptide(L)'
;RECVEVRGIEKMGRGAVDSNLVFIDGLVVPDADRIGAEGEGFRMLLDTLNPERILIAAEAIGIGRRALDKAVNYANERKVFGRLIGQNQSIQHPLAESWMALEAANLMVWRAAKLYDEDQPCGAEANAAKFLAADAAYEACDRAVRTHGGFGYAKEYHVERYLREIMIPRIAPVSRELIMCYIAEKVLGLPRSY
;
A
#
# COMPACT_ATOMS: atom_id res chain seq x y z
N ARG A 1 29.12 -16.63 -5.90
CA ARG A 1 27.69 -16.95 -6.24
C ARG A 1 27.41 -18.47 -6.14
N GLU A 2 28.42 -19.29 -5.91
CA GLU A 2 28.25 -20.73 -5.76
C GLU A 2 27.45 -21.14 -4.53
N CYS A 3 27.39 -20.27 -3.51
CA CYS A 3 26.64 -20.47 -2.26
C CYS A 3 25.22 -19.90 -2.26
N VAL A 4 24.73 -19.31 -3.37
CA VAL A 4 23.43 -18.64 -3.41
C VAL A 4 22.66 -19.07 -4.65
N GLU A 5 21.50 -19.72 -4.43
CA GLU A 5 20.53 -20.04 -5.47
C GLU A 5 19.33 -19.11 -5.35
N VAL A 6 18.87 -18.57 -6.48
CA VAL A 6 17.72 -17.64 -6.55
C VAL A 6 16.68 -18.21 -7.51
N ARG A 7 15.43 -18.32 -7.04
CA ARG A 7 14.28 -18.77 -7.85
C ARG A 7 13.20 -17.70 -7.85
N GLY A 8 12.81 -17.23 -9.05
CA GLY A 8 11.77 -16.22 -9.23
C GLY A 8 10.39 -16.71 -8.79
N ILE A 9 9.60 -15.81 -8.22
CA ILE A 9 8.20 -16.03 -7.85
C ILE A 9 7.32 -15.25 -8.82
N GLU A 10 6.40 -15.94 -9.50
CA GLU A 10 5.37 -15.28 -10.30
C GLU A 10 4.35 -14.57 -9.40
N LYS A 11 3.94 -13.35 -9.78
CA LYS A 11 3.07 -12.50 -8.96
C LYS A 11 1.92 -11.94 -9.78
N MET A 12 0.82 -11.60 -9.09
CA MET A 12 -0.33 -10.96 -9.72
C MET A 12 -0.08 -9.49 -10.11
N GLY A 13 0.91 -8.83 -9.51
CA GLY A 13 1.30 -7.44 -9.74
C GLY A 13 2.79 -7.25 -9.54
N ARG A 14 3.26 -5.98 -9.60
CA ARG A 14 4.70 -5.64 -9.44
C ARG A 14 5.59 -6.35 -10.47
N GLY A 15 5.15 -6.39 -11.73
CA GLY A 15 5.91 -7.06 -12.80
C GLY A 15 7.30 -6.46 -13.06
N ALA A 16 7.54 -5.21 -12.68
CA ALA A 16 8.83 -4.54 -12.83
C ALA A 16 9.82 -4.81 -11.68
N VAL A 17 9.36 -5.47 -10.61
CA VAL A 17 10.17 -5.78 -9.43
C VAL A 17 10.14 -7.27 -9.17
N ASP A 18 11.30 -7.91 -9.08
CA ASP A 18 11.40 -9.33 -8.78
C ASP A 18 11.06 -9.64 -7.32
N SER A 19 10.47 -10.80 -7.11
CA SER A 19 10.39 -11.47 -5.80
C SER A 19 10.95 -12.86 -5.97
N ASN A 20 11.80 -13.27 -5.04
CA ASN A 20 12.57 -14.49 -5.22
C ASN A 20 12.61 -15.32 -3.94
N LEU A 21 12.63 -16.64 -4.10
CA LEU A 21 13.14 -17.54 -3.09
C LEU A 21 14.66 -17.52 -3.17
N VAL A 22 15.32 -17.31 -2.05
CA VAL A 22 16.79 -17.28 -1.96
C VAL A 22 17.23 -18.40 -1.03
N PHE A 23 18.05 -19.27 -1.56
CA PHE A 23 18.68 -20.38 -0.82
C PHE A 23 20.17 -20.06 -0.65
N ILE A 24 20.63 -20.08 0.58
CA ILE A 24 22.03 -19.78 0.93
C ILE A 24 22.59 -20.98 1.67
N ASP A 25 23.66 -21.56 1.13
CA ASP A 25 24.32 -22.71 1.73
C ASP A 25 25.84 -22.53 1.71
N GLY A 26 26.48 -22.72 2.87
CA GLY A 26 27.89 -22.62 3.02
C GLY A 26 28.54 -21.25 2.75
N LEU A 27 27.75 -20.17 2.73
CA LEU A 27 28.25 -18.80 2.53
C LEU A 27 29.04 -18.36 3.79
N VAL A 28 30.32 -18.14 3.62
CA VAL A 28 31.18 -17.57 4.68
C VAL A 28 31.21 -16.06 4.53
N VAL A 29 30.79 -15.35 5.58
CA VAL A 29 30.80 -13.88 5.65
C VAL A 29 31.87 -13.46 6.66
N PRO A 30 32.87 -12.66 6.27
CA PRO A 30 33.87 -12.13 7.19
C PRO A 30 33.21 -11.26 8.28
N ASP A 31 33.75 -11.29 9.50
CA ASP A 31 33.24 -10.48 10.60
C ASP A 31 33.28 -8.96 10.29
N ALA A 32 34.25 -8.54 9.50
CA ALA A 32 34.37 -7.15 9.03
C ALA A 32 33.19 -6.66 8.17
N ASP A 33 32.42 -7.57 7.56
CA ASP A 33 31.23 -7.27 6.76
C ASP A 33 29.95 -7.22 7.61
N ARG A 34 30.05 -7.43 8.91
CA ARG A 34 28.92 -7.33 9.83
C ARG A 34 28.49 -5.86 9.97
N ILE A 35 27.17 -5.63 9.85
CA ILE A 35 26.57 -4.32 10.04
C ILE A 35 26.08 -4.18 11.49
N GLY A 36 26.71 -3.27 12.24
CA GLY A 36 26.36 -2.98 13.64
C GLY A 36 26.83 -4.03 14.65
N ALA A 37 26.34 -3.93 15.87
CA ALA A 37 26.70 -4.80 16.98
C ALA A 37 25.94 -6.13 16.93
N GLU A 38 26.52 -7.16 17.56
CA GLU A 38 25.85 -8.45 17.72
C GLU A 38 24.54 -8.29 18.52
N GLY A 39 23.49 -8.97 18.07
CA GLY A 39 22.16 -8.92 18.70
C GLY A 39 21.31 -7.72 18.35
N GLU A 40 21.83 -6.68 17.68
CA GLU A 40 21.10 -5.45 17.35
C GLU A 40 20.44 -5.47 15.96
N GLY A 41 20.63 -6.49 15.14
CA GLY A 41 20.16 -6.54 13.75
C GLY A 41 18.66 -6.33 13.60
N PHE A 42 17.83 -6.93 14.45
CA PHE A 42 16.37 -6.74 14.40
C PHE A 42 15.97 -5.33 14.76
N ARG A 43 16.64 -4.69 15.72
CA ARG A 43 16.39 -3.30 16.09
C ARG A 43 16.70 -2.36 14.93
N MET A 44 17.86 -2.52 14.29
CA MET A 44 18.23 -1.76 13.09
C MET A 44 17.23 -1.94 11.95
N LEU A 45 16.71 -3.15 11.76
CA LEU A 45 15.66 -3.41 10.77
C LEU A 45 14.37 -2.63 11.12
N LEU A 46 13.97 -2.59 12.38
CA LEU A 46 12.77 -1.86 12.81
C LEU A 46 12.87 -0.35 12.53
N ASP A 47 14.06 0.24 12.63
CA ASP A 47 14.29 1.67 12.36
C ASP A 47 14.00 2.01 10.89
N THR A 48 14.25 1.07 9.96
CA THR A 48 13.98 1.26 8.53
C THR A 48 12.51 1.10 8.16
N LEU A 49 11.69 0.46 8.99
CA LEU A 49 10.30 0.14 8.66
C LEU A 49 9.35 1.34 8.72
N ASN A 50 9.66 2.39 9.49
CA ASN A 50 8.82 3.59 9.54
C ASN A 50 8.83 4.36 8.22
N PRO A 51 10.00 4.76 7.66
CA PRO A 51 10.04 5.41 6.35
C PRO A 51 9.47 4.51 5.24
N GLU A 52 9.69 3.20 5.29
CA GLU A 52 9.11 2.27 4.31
C GLU A 52 7.57 2.29 4.35
N ARG A 53 6.95 2.27 5.54
CA ARG A 53 5.49 2.41 5.68
C ARG A 53 4.97 3.72 5.10
N ILE A 54 5.68 4.83 5.35
CA ILE A 54 5.32 6.16 4.83
C ILE A 54 5.38 6.17 3.29
N LEU A 55 6.44 5.63 2.70
CA LEU A 55 6.61 5.55 1.25
C LEU A 55 5.54 4.66 0.59
N ILE A 56 5.25 3.50 1.15
CA ILE A 56 4.19 2.60 0.65
C ILE A 56 2.80 3.24 0.80
N ALA A 57 2.56 4.01 1.86
CA ALA A 57 1.33 4.76 2.02
C ALA A 57 1.19 5.85 0.94
N ALA A 58 2.24 6.61 0.67
CA ALA A 58 2.26 7.62 -0.40
C ALA A 58 2.04 7.00 -1.77
N GLU A 59 2.67 5.87 -2.06
CA GLU A 59 2.45 5.11 -3.29
C GLU A 59 0.98 4.67 -3.43
N ALA A 60 0.40 4.12 -2.36
CA ALA A 60 -1.01 3.70 -2.34
C ALA A 60 -1.95 4.87 -2.68
N ILE A 61 -1.73 6.06 -2.08
CA ILE A 61 -2.48 7.28 -2.41
C ILE A 61 -2.36 7.61 -3.90
N GLY A 62 -1.15 7.55 -4.47
CA GLY A 62 -0.93 7.81 -5.90
C GLY A 62 -1.71 6.86 -6.81
N ILE A 63 -1.70 5.56 -6.50
CA ILE A 63 -2.46 4.54 -7.25
C ILE A 63 -3.96 4.79 -7.12
N GLY A 64 -4.45 5.02 -5.89
CA GLY A 64 -5.86 5.27 -5.61
C GLY A 64 -6.39 6.51 -6.33
N ARG A 65 -5.66 7.63 -6.29
CA ARG A 65 -5.99 8.85 -7.03
C ARG A 65 -6.06 8.61 -8.54
N ARG A 66 -5.07 7.88 -9.08
CA ARG A 66 -5.07 7.58 -10.52
C ARG A 66 -6.24 6.69 -10.94
N ALA A 67 -6.63 5.71 -10.13
CA ALA A 67 -7.80 4.89 -10.39
C ALA A 67 -9.09 5.71 -10.32
N LEU A 68 -9.20 6.58 -9.31
CA LEU A 68 -10.34 7.50 -9.16
C LEU A 68 -10.48 8.45 -10.35
N ASP A 69 -9.39 9.08 -10.80
CA ASP A 69 -9.40 9.96 -11.98
C ASP A 69 -9.93 9.24 -13.21
N LYS A 70 -9.48 8.00 -13.45
CA LYS A 70 -9.98 7.20 -14.58
C LYS A 70 -11.46 6.90 -14.45
N ALA A 71 -11.93 6.57 -13.25
CA ALA A 71 -13.36 6.31 -13.01
C ALA A 71 -14.22 7.57 -13.24
N VAL A 72 -13.76 8.72 -12.76
CA VAL A 72 -14.45 10.01 -12.94
C VAL A 72 -14.52 10.38 -14.43
N ASN A 73 -13.41 10.27 -15.17
CA ASN A 73 -13.40 10.56 -16.60
C ASN A 73 -14.35 9.62 -17.36
N TYR A 74 -14.27 8.33 -17.11
CA TYR A 74 -15.18 7.35 -17.72
C TYR A 74 -16.65 7.65 -17.39
N ALA A 75 -16.97 8.00 -16.15
CA ALA A 75 -18.32 8.32 -15.73
C ALA A 75 -18.87 9.59 -16.41
N ASN A 76 -18.01 10.53 -16.79
CA ASN A 76 -18.36 11.76 -17.53
C ASN A 76 -18.44 11.58 -19.05
N GLU A 77 -17.98 10.45 -19.60
CA GLU A 77 -18.01 10.17 -21.03
C GLU A 77 -19.03 9.10 -21.40
N ARG A 78 -19.18 8.07 -20.58
CA ARG A 78 -20.02 6.91 -20.85
C ARG A 78 -21.49 7.22 -20.71
N LYS A 79 -22.26 7.02 -21.77
CA LYS A 79 -23.73 7.13 -21.80
C LYS A 79 -24.38 5.75 -21.81
N VAL A 80 -25.39 5.58 -20.95
CA VAL A 80 -26.26 4.39 -20.87
C VAL A 80 -27.69 4.88 -20.62
N PHE A 81 -28.65 4.31 -21.31
CA PHE A 81 -30.06 4.76 -21.25
C PHE A 81 -30.24 6.26 -21.51
N GLY A 82 -29.49 6.81 -22.46
CA GLY A 82 -29.63 8.19 -22.91
C GLY A 82 -28.97 9.26 -22.05
N ARG A 83 -28.29 8.89 -20.93
CA ARG A 83 -27.61 9.83 -20.04
C ARG A 83 -26.23 9.36 -19.61
N LEU A 84 -25.41 10.26 -19.13
CA LEU A 84 -24.10 9.95 -18.55
C LEU A 84 -24.26 9.08 -17.30
N ILE A 85 -23.42 8.05 -17.14
CA ILE A 85 -23.46 7.21 -15.94
C ILE A 85 -23.09 7.98 -14.68
N GLY A 86 -22.27 9.03 -14.79
CA GLY A 86 -21.91 9.95 -13.70
C GLY A 86 -23.08 10.73 -13.11
N GLN A 87 -24.27 10.73 -13.75
CA GLN A 87 -25.48 11.31 -13.19
C GLN A 87 -26.22 10.40 -12.19
N ASN A 88 -25.74 9.16 -12.01
CA ASN A 88 -26.34 8.22 -11.06
C ASN A 88 -25.65 8.34 -9.68
N GLN A 89 -26.44 8.50 -8.61
CA GLN A 89 -25.91 8.56 -7.26
C GLN A 89 -25.14 7.30 -6.85
N SER A 90 -25.52 6.12 -7.39
CA SER A 90 -24.79 4.87 -7.19
C SER A 90 -23.36 4.87 -7.78
N ILE A 91 -23.04 5.81 -8.66
CA ILE A 91 -21.69 6.07 -9.18
C ILE A 91 -21.06 7.26 -8.44
N GLN A 92 -21.79 8.36 -8.26
CA GLN A 92 -21.27 9.58 -7.64
C GLN A 92 -20.83 9.36 -6.19
N HIS A 93 -21.68 8.75 -5.37
CA HIS A 93 -21.42 8.62 -3.93
C HIS A 93 -20.18 7.77 -3.63
N PRO A 94 -19.99 6.56 -4.21
CA PRO A 94 -18.76 5.79 -3.99
C PRO A 94 -17.48 6.53 -4.44
N LEU A 95 -17.53 7.28 -5.55
CA LEU A 95 -16.38 8.05 -6.01
C LEU A 95 -16.07 9.23 -5.08
N ALA A 96 -17.10 9.92 -4.58
CA ALA A 96 -16.95 10.99 -3.60
C ALA A 96 -16.38 10.48 -2.27
N GLU A 97 -16.88 9.34 -1.76
CA GLU A 97 -16.31 8.68 -0.57
C GLU A 97 -14.84 8.29 -0.77
N SER A 98 -14.48 7.76 -1.95
CA SER A 98 -13.10 7.42 -2.26
C SER A 98 -12.19 8.64 -2.22
N TRP A 99 -12.63 9.76 -2.77
CA TRP A 99 -11.88 11.01 -2.72
C TRP A 99 -11.65 11.46 -1.27
N MET A 100 -12.71 11.53 -0.46
CA MET A 100 -12.61 11.93 0.95
C MET A 100 -11.67 11.01 1.75
N ALA A 101 -11.78 9.70 1.57
CA ALA A 101 -10.92 8.73 2.26
C ALA A 101 -9.44 8.86 1.85
N LEU A 102 -9.17 9.05 0.55
CA LEU A 102 -7.82 9.27 0.04
C LEU A 102 -7.21 10.56 0.59
N GLU A 103 -7.97 11.66 0.65
CA GLU A 103 -7.49 12.93 1.19
C GLU A 103 -7.23 12.83 2.70
N ALA A 104 -8.11 12.20 3.47
CA ALA A 104 -7.91 11.99 4.90
C ALA A 104 -6.66 11.12 5.17
N ALA A 105 -6.48 10.03 4.41
CA ALA A 105 -5.30 9.18 4.51
C ALA A 105 -4.02 9.94 4.12
N ASN A 106 -4.08 10.77 3.08
CA ASN A 106 -2.94 11.59 2.64
C ASN A 106 -2.47 12.59 3.72
N LEU A 107 -3.39 13.19 4.47
CA LEU A 107 -3.03 14.05 5.61
C LEU A 107 -2.25 13.27 6.68
N MET A 108 -2.63 12.02 6.95
CA MET A 108 -1.88 11.15 7.86
C MET A 108 -0.49 10.79 7.31
N VAL A 109 -0.36 10.57 6.00
CA VAL A 109 0.96 10.34 5.35
C VAL A 109 1.87 11.55 5.56
N TRP A 110 1.37 12.77 5.29
CA TRP A 110 2.14 13.99 5.49
C TRP A 110 2.53 14.21 6.96
N ARG A 111 1.63 13.93 7.90
CA ARG A 111 1.94 13.99 9.34
C ARG A 111 3.07 13.03 9.71
N ALA A 112 2.98 11.77 9.25
CA ALA A 112 4.01 10.77 9.53
C ALA A 112 5.37 11.16 8.91
N ALA A 113 5.37 11.63 7.67
CA ALA A 113 6.57 12.09 6.99
C ALA A 113 7.23 13.27 7.71
N LYS A 114 6.43 14.27 8.11
CA LYS A 114 6.94 15.43 8.85
C LYS A 114 7.59 15.03 10.17
N LEU A 115 6.96 14.15 10.96
CA LEU A 115 7.55 13.66 12.20
C LEU A 115 8.87 12.93 11.97
N TYR A 116 8.95 12.12 10.90
CA TYR A 116 10.17 11.43 10.53
C TYR A 116 11.29 12.41 10.13
N ASP A 117 10.99 13.43 9.31
CA ASP A 117 11.96 14.44 8.88
C ASP A 117 12.46 15.31 10.04
N GLU A 118 11.68 15.44 11.11
CA GLU A 118 12.01 16.19 12.34
C GLU A 118 12.65 15.28 13.42
N ASP A 119 13.07 14.05 13.09
CA ASP A 119 13.61 13.05 14.02
C ASP A 119 12.71 12.77 15.23
N GLN A 120 11.39 12.92 15.06
CA GLN A 120 10.41 12.65 16.11
C GLN A 120 9.88 11.20 16.01
N PRO A 121 9.47 10.60 17.16
CA PRO A 121 8.80 9.31 17.13
C PRO A 121 7.57 9.34 16.23
N CYS A 122 7.56 8.54 15.17
CA CYS A 122 6.49 8.53 14.17
C CYS A 122 5.84 7.14 13.97
N GLY A 123 6.13 6.18 14.84
CA GLY A 123 5.66 4.80 14.68
C GLY A 123 4.14 4.65 14.64
N ALA A 124 3.41 5.42 15.45
CA ALA A 124 1.94 5.41 15.45
C ALA A 124 1.39 5.96 14.12
N GLU A 125 1.88 7.12 13.70
CA GLU A 125 1.46 7.80 12.49
C GLU A 125 1.85 7.02 11.22
N ALA A 126 3.05 6.44 11.17
CA ALA A 126 3.50 5.62 10.04
C ALA A 126 2.63 4.36 9.86
N ASN A 127 2.27 3.69 10.97
CA ASN A 127 1.35 2.56 10.94
C ASN A 127 -0.06 2.99 10.51
N ALA A 128 -0.59 4.07 11.09
CA ALA A 128 -1.91 4.59 10.74
C ALA A 128 -1.98 5.06 9.28
N ALA A 129 -0.95 5.78 8.80
CA ALA A 129 -0.85 6.23 7.41
C ALA A 129 -0.89 5.06 6.43
N LYS A 130 -0.09 4.03 6.67
CA LYS A 130 -0.03 2.83 5.82
C LYS A 130 -1.36 2.08 5.80
N PHE A 131 -1.98 1.91 6.95
CA PHE A 131 -3.28 1.23 7.07
C PHE A 131 -4.37 1.98 6.31
N LEU A 132 -4.55 3.28 6.60
CA LEU A 132 -5.59 4.10 6.01
C LEU A 132 -5.40 4.28 4.50
N ALA A 133 -4.17 4.54 4.05
CA ALA A 133 -3.87 4.73 2.63
C ALA A 133 -4.10 3.45 1.81
N ALA A 134 -3.68 2.30 2.32
CA ALA A 134 -3.88 1.02 1.64
C ALA A 134 -5.36 0.68 1.48
N ASP A 135 -6.18 0.94 2.50
CA ASP A 135 -7.62 0.67 2.44
C ASP A 135 -8.36 1.66 1.53
N ALA A 136 -8.11 2.96 1.70
CA ALA A 136 -8.73 3.98 0.86
C ALA A 136 -8.42 3.77 -0.63
N ALA A 137 -7.17 3.44 -0.94
CA ALA A 137 -6.73 3.21 -2.31
C ALA A 137 -7.27 1.89 -2.88
N TYR A 138 -7.38 0.83 -2.08
CA TYR A 138 -8.01 -0.41 -2.52
C TYR A 138 -9.49 -0.19 -2.88
N GLU A 139 -10.25 0.48 -2.02
CA GLU A 139 -11.65 0.81 -2.29
C GLU A 139 -11.79 1.69 -3.55
N ALA A 140 -10.91 2.68 -3.74
CA ALA A 140 -10.91 3.51 -4.94
C ALA A 140 -10.64 2.68 -6.21
N CYS A 141 -9.70 1.73 -6.17
CA CYS A 141 -9.41 0.85 -7.30
C CYS A 141 -10.55 -0.12 -7.60
N ASP A 142 -11.17 -0.73 -6.58
CA ASP A 142 -12.33 -1.61 -6.75
C ASP A 142 -13.52 -0.84 -7.37
N ARG A 143 -13.82 0.34 -6.83
CA ARG A 143 -14.88 1.23 -7.34
C ARG A 143 -14.60 1.69 -8.77
N ALA A 144 -13.32 1.92 -9.12
CA ALA A 144 -12.95 2.25 -10.49
C ALA A 144 -13.25 1.11 -11.46
N VAL A 145 -12.91 -0.13 -11.12
CA VAL A 145 -13.26 -1.31 -11.92
C VAL A 145 -14.77 -1.42 -12.09
N ARG A 146 -15.54 -1.31 -11.00
CA ARG A 146 -17.01 -1.38 -11.03
C ARG A 146 -17.65 -0.23 -11.82
N THR A 147 -17.11 0.97 -11.75
CA THR A 147 -17.58 2.12 -12.53
C THR A 147 -17.43 1.91 -14.04
N HIS A 148 -16.35 1.24 -14.45
CA HIS A 148 -16.14 0.87 -15.86
C HIS A 148 -17.01 -0.32 -16.31
N GLY A 149 -17.61 -1.06 -15.38
CA GLY A 149 -18.40 -2.26 -15.69
C GLY A 149 -17.55 -3.31 -16.41
N GLY A 150 -18.07 -3.90 -17.51
CA GLY A 150 -17.33 -4.88 -18.29
C GLY A 150 -15.97 -4.39 -18.82
N PHE A 151 -15.86 -3.12 -19.15
CA PHE A 151 -14.59 -2.50 -19.56
C PHE A 151 -13.58 -2.35 -18.40
N GLY A 152 -14.03 -2.36 -17.16
CA GLY A 152 -13.13 -2.42 -16.00
C GLY A 152 -12.33 -3.73 -15.91
N TYR A 153 -12.79 -4.79 -16.57
CA TYR A 153 -12.10 -6.07 -16.67
C TYR A 153 -11.15 -6.15 -17.88
N ALA A 154 -11.23 -5.19 -18.81
CA ALA A 154 -10.38 -5.10 -20.00
C ALA A 154 -9.05 -4.43 -19.68
N LYS A 155 -7.94 -5.02 -20.13
CA LYS A 155 -6.58 -4.54 -19.86
C LYS A 155 -6.32 -3.13 -20.40
N GLU A 156 -6.95 -2.71 -21.48
CA GLU A 156 -6.76 -1.41 -22.13
C GLU A 156 -7.11 -0.21 -21.25
N TYR A 157 -8.04 -0.37 -20.31
CA TYR A 157 -8.42 0.70 -19.37
C TYR A 157 -7.47 0.81 -18.17
N HIS A 158 -6.67 -0.21 -17.90
CA HIS A 158 -5.68 -0.28 -16.81
C HIS A 158 -6.25 -0.27 -15.38
N VAL A 159 -7.55 -0.08 -15.15
CA VAL A 159 -8.13 -0.06 -13.81
C VAL A 159 -8.02 -1.43 -13.13
N GLU A 160 -8.10 -2.54 -13.91
CA GLU A 160 -7.84 -3.89 -13.43
C GLU A 160 -6.40 -4.04 -12.90
N ARG A 161 -5.43 -3.41 -13.57
CA ARG A 161 -4.03 -3.42 -13.16
C ARG A 161 -3.84 -2.68 -11.84
N TYR A 162 -4.45 -1.50 -11.67
CA TYR A 162 -4.39 -0.77 -10.40
C TYR A 162 -4.97 -1.58 -9.24
N LEU A 163 -6.07 -2.32 -9.47
CA LEU A 163 -6.65 -3.20 -8.45
C LEU A 163 -5.68 -4.33 -8.06
N ARG A 164 -4.95 -4.92 -9.01
CA ARG A 164 -3.93 -5.92 -8.70
C ARG A 164 -2.72 -5.33 -7.97
N GLU A 165 -2.23 -4.17 -8.42
CA GLU A 165 -1.08 -3.49 -7.80
C GLU A 165 -1.36 -3.05 -6.36
N ILE A 166 -2.56 -2.55 -6.08
CA ILE A 166 -2.92 -2.04 -4.75
C ILE A 166 -3.09 -3.14 -3.69
N MET A 167 -3.09 -4.40 -4.08
CA MET A 167 -3.14 -5.49 -3.10
C MET A 167 -1.90 -5.53 -2.21
N ILE A 168 -0.72 -5.20 -2.76
CA ILE A 168 0.54 -5.30 -2.01
C ILE A 168 0.59 -4.36 -0.79
N PRO A 169 0.19 -3.08 -0.84
CA PRO A 169 0.14 -2.23 0.35
C PRO A 169 -0.76 -2.75 1.49
N ARG A 170 -1.70 -3.63 1.22
CA ARG A 170 -2.52 -4.27 2.27
C ARG A 170 -1.81 -5.41 2.99
N ILE A 171 -0.76 -5.97 2.37
CA ILE A 171 -0.04 -7.16 2.83
C ILE A 171 1.32 -6.77 3.41
N ALA A 172 2.07 -5.95 2.69
CA ALA A 172 3.47 -5.59 2.97
C ALA A 172 3.63 -4.07 3.22
N PRO A 173 4.72 -3.61 3.86
CA PRO A 173 5.77 -4.39 4.53
C PRO A 173 5.33 -5.04 5.85
N VAL A 174 4.22 -4.56 6.43
CA VAL A 174 3.62 -5.07 7.67
C VAL A 174 2.13 -5.31 7.42
N SER A 175 1.60 -6.45 7.84
CA SER A 175 0.19 -6.78 7.63
C SER A 175 -0.74 -5.82 8.42
N ARG A 176 -1.98 -5.71 7.96
CA ARG A 176 -3.02 -4.92 8.63
C ARG A 176 -3.20 -5.31 10.08
N GLU A 177 -3.19 -6.61 10.35
CA GLU A 177 -3.42 -7.19 11.67
C GLU A 177 -2.30 -6.80 12.64
N LEU A 178 -1.03 -6.87 12.20
CA LEU A 178 0.10 -6.43 13.01
C LEU A 178 0.07 -4.92 13.28
N ILE A 179 -0.39 -4.12 12.32
CA ILE A 179 -0.59 -2.68 12.54
C ILE A 179 -1.65 -2.44 13.61
N MET A 180 -2.78 -3.13 13.54
CA MET A 180 -3.84 -3.02 14.55
C MET A 180 -3.36 -3.45 15.93
N CYS A 181 -2.59 -4.56 16.03
CA CYS A 181 -1.96 -4.97 17.28
C CYS A 181 -1.03 -3.88 17.83
N TYR A 182 -0.19 -3.30 16.97
CA TYR A 182 0.71 -2.20 17.38
C TYR A 182 -0.07 -1.01 17.94
N ILE A 183 -1.11 -0.55 17.23
CA ILE A 183 -1.93 0.58 17.70
C ILE A 183 -2.63 0.23 19.02
N ALA A 184 -3.21 -0.98 19.12
CA ALA A 184 -3.88 -1.42 20.35
C ALA A 184 -2.93 -1.43 21.56
N GLU A 185 -1.75 -2.03 21.41
CA GLU A 185 -0.80 -2.19 22.50
C GLU A 185 -0.03 -0.90 22.81
N LYS A 186 0.49 -0.23 21.80
CA LYS A 186 1.46 0.86 21.98
C LYS A 186 0.82 2.25 22.04
N VAL A 187 -0.34 2.44 21.43
CA VAL A 187 -1.04 3.72 21.42
C VAL A 187 -2.19 3.75 22.42
N LEU A 188 -3.01 2.68 22.44
CA LEU A 188 -4.18 2.61 23.31
C LEU A 188 -3.89 1.96 24.68
N GLY A 189 -2.70 1.39 24.88
CA GLY A 189 -2.31 0.76 26.16
C GLY A 189 -3.06 -0.53 26.48
N LEU A 190 -3.64 -1.22 25.48
CA LEU A 190 -4.32 -2.48 25.68
C LEU A 190 -3.32 -3.62 25.95
N PRO A 191 -3.71 -4.66 26.69
CA PRO A 191 -2.86 -5.82 26.92
C PRO A 191 -2.55 -6.53 25.59
N ARG A 192 -1.37 -7.13 25.55
CA ARG A 192 -0.90 -7.90 24.38
C ARG A 192 -1.83 -9.06 24.10
N SER A 193 -2.17 -9.30 22.83
CA SER A 193 -3.13 -10.31 22.40
C SER A 193 -2.53 -11.71 22.23
N TYR A 194 -1.18 -11.84 22.19
CA TYR A 194 -0.46 -13.12 21.99
C TYR A 194 0.94 -13.09 22.63
#